data_bafe3579901960065b88ba13cd35e0bc
#
_entry.id   bafe3579901960065b88ba13cd35e0bc
#
_cell.length_a   1.000
_cell.length_b   1.000
_cell.length_c   1.000
_cell.angle_alpha   90.00
_cell.angle_beta   90.00
_cell.angle_gamma   90.00
#
_symmetry.space_group_name_H-M   'P 1'
#
loop_
_entity.id
_entity.type
_entity.pdbx_description
1 polymer ?
#
loop_
_entity_poly.entity_id
_entity_poly.type
_entity_poly.pdbx_seq_one_letter_code
_entity_poly.pdbx_strand_id
1 'polypeptide(L)'
;MNTIITDPAASSRREFLKTTTKTAAGLSVLSGITLPNVHAAGSDEIRTALIGCGGRGTGAASNAMGIQKRVTRLVAMADVSEKRLKGSFEALSTKHPDRMSVSEDAKFIGFDAYKHAIDSLRKGDVAIFTTPVAFRWVHFKYAIEKGVNIFMEKPICTDGPTARRLLALNEEAKKKNLKVGVGLMCRHCRVRGELFNRIQDGEIGNLLMMRAYRMQGPVGSAFTLPRDPKVDTSELQWQIQRFHSFLWASGGGFSDFNIHNIDEACWMKNDWPVEVQASGGRSDRGDYIDQNFDHYSCEYTFKDGAKLFLEGRTAIGTHNQFATQVHGTKGSAIVSTAGHFPSKAMTFNSQKMQRSNIIWRGKQPEPNPYDLEWQDLIDAIIADKPYNEVERGIKSSVTTAMGRAAAHTGQVVRYDDYINSAFEFAPGVDKLTNDGPAPLIADANGKYPVPQPGILKDREYAMEPQANPFPLIPMPPAPTEEPLSPPERPKAAAKKKEAKKA
;
A
#
# COMPACT_ATOMS: atom_id res chain seq x y z
N MET A 1 7.71 5.92 65.89
CA MET A 1 6.33 5.83 65.37
C MET A 1 6.43 5.56 63.90
N ASN A 2 6.33 4.30 63.48
CA ASN A 2 6.40 3.87 62.09
C ASN A 2 4.98 3.77 61.55
N THR A 3 4.66 4.55 60.54
CA THR A 3 3.38 4.45 59.85
C THR A 3 3.62 3.66 58.56
N ILE A 4 3.05 2.46 58.50
CA ILE A 4 3.04 1.57 57.34
C ILE A 4 1.92 2.06 56.40
N ILE A 5 2.27 2.39 55.16
CA ILE A 5 1.31 2.68 54.09
C ILE A 5 1.04 1.37 53.36
N THR A 6 -0.18 0.90 53.42
CA THR A 6 -0.68 -0.28 52.73
C THR A 6 -1.17 0.10 51.34
N ASP A 7 -0.70 -0.63 50.34
CA ASP A 7 -1.06 -0.58 48.93
C ASP A 7 -2.51 -1.05 48.68
N PRO A 8 -3.36 -0.38 47.89
CA PRO A 8 -4.70 -0.87 47.58
C PRO A 8 -4.67 -1.92 46.45
N ALA A 9 -5.21 -3.06 46.78
CA ALA A 9 -5.32 -4.27 45.95
C ALA A 9 -6.01 -4.02 44.61
N ALA A 10 -5.43 -4.61 43.57
CA ALA A 10 -5.97 -4.72 42.21
C ALA A 10 -7.29 -5.52 42.22
N SER A 11 -8.39 -4.89 41.87
CA SER A 11 -9.68 -5.56 41.69
C SER A 11 -9.69 -6.38 40.40
N SER A 12 -10.10 -7.65 40.53
CA SER A 12 -10.12 -8.58 39.39
C SER A 12 -11.25 -8.26 38.40
N ARG A 13 -11.01 -8.52 37.13
CA ARG A 13 -11.94 -8.35 35.99
C ARG A 13 -13.32 -9.01 36.22
N ARG A 14 -13.43 -9.90 37.16
CA ARG A 14 -14.66 -10.65 37.47
C ARG A 14 -15.62 -9.87 38.39
N GLU A 15 -15.13 -8.91 39.16
CA GLU A 15 -15.96 -8.04 40.01
C GLU A 15 -16.53 -6.85 39.24
N PHE A 16 -15.83 -6.34 38.24
CA PHE A 16 -16.32 -5.27 37.39
C PHE A 16 -17.57 -5.67 36.59
N LEU A 17 -17.71 -6.93 36.21
CA LEU A 17 -18.86 -7.45 35.46
C LEU A 17 -20.10 -7.75 36.31
N LYS A 18 -20.00 -7.76 37.65
CA LYS A 18 -21.15 -8.01 38.54
C LYS A 18 -21.86 -6.75 39.03
N THR A 19 -21.24 -5.58 38.86
CA THR A 19 -21.80 -4.31 39.39
C THR A 19 -22.64 -3.53 38.38
N THR A 20 -22.66 -3.96 37.09
CA THR A 20 -23.37 -3.24 35.99
C THR A 20 -24.80 -3.75 35.74
N THR A 21 -25.34 -4.65 36.55
CA THR A 21 -26.65 -5.27 36.27
C THR A 21 -27.80 -4.83 37.19
N LYS A 22 -27.64 -3.77 37.99
CA LYS A 22 -28.76 -3.26 38.83
C LYS A 22 -28.79 -1.73 38.86
N THR A 23 -29.13 -1.09 37.76
CA THR A 23 -29.81 0.23 37.73
C THR A 23 -30.20 0.58 36.30
N ALA A 24 -31.31 0.06 35.81
CA ALA A 24 -31.96 0.57 34.61
C ALA A 24 -33.48 0.41 34.79
N ALA A 25 -34.07 1.32 35.57
CA ALA A 25 -35.50 1.59 35.49
C ALA A 25 -35.72 3.09 35.66
N GLY A 26 -36.13 3.73 34.59
CA GLY A 26 -36.81 5.02 34.59
C GLY A 26 -35.94 6.25 34.27
N LEU A 27 -35.93 6.62 33.00
CA LEU A 27 -36.17 8.02 32.54
C LEU A 27 -36.19 8.04 30.99
N SER A 28 -37.39 8.12 30.45
CA SER A 28 -37.64 8.41 29.05
C SER A 28 -37.23 9.87 28.77
N VAL A 29 -36.18 10.10 27.97
CA VAL A 29 -35.95 11.36 27.28
C VAL A 29 -35.76 11.02 25.81
N LEU A 30 -36.71 11.46 24.99
CA LEU A 30 -36.64 11.49 23.55
C LEU A 30 -35.42 12.34 23.14
N SER A 31 -34.34 11.71 22.72
CA SER A 31 -33.26 12.34 21.96
C SER A 31 -32.79 11.35 20.90
N GLY A 32 -33.11 11.67 19.68
CA GLY A 32 -32.46 11.21 18.45
C GLY A 32 -32.19 9.69 18.35
N ILE A 33 -33.22 8.90 18.03
CA ILE A 33 -33.02 7.56 17.51
C ILE A 33 -32.32 7.71 16.16
N THR A 34 -30.99 7.56 16.13
CA THR A 34 -30.32 7.18 14.88
C THR A 34 -30.84 5.78 14.56
N LEU A 35 -31.78 5.73 13.61
CA LEU A 35 -32.24 4.47 13.05
C LEU A 35 -31.00 3.71 12.57
N PRO A 36 -30.83 2.42 12.96
CA PRO A 36 -29.82 1.58 12.38
C PRO A 36 -29.95 1.70 10.86
N ASN A 37 -28.83 1.68 10.15
CA ASN A 37 -28.84 1.55 8.68
C ASN A 37 -29.37 0.16 8.32
N VAL A 38 -30.67 -0.05 8.49
CA VAL A 38 -31.35 -1.24 8.04
C VAL A 38 -31.25 -1.19 6.52
N HIS A 39 -30.55 -2.12 5.90
CA HIS A 39 -30.81 -2.48 4.52
C HIS A 39 -32.34 -2.61 4.44
N ALA A 40 -32.99 -1.77 3.64
CA ALA A 40 -34.44 -1.76 3.53
C ALA A 40 -34.89 -3.21 3.34
N ALA A 41 -35.76 -3.68 4.23
CA ALA A 41 -36.28 -5.03 4.19
C ALA A 41 -36.82 -5.29 2.78
N GLY A 42 -36.09 -6.04 1.95
CA GLY A 42 -36.54 -6.33 0.58
C GLY A 42 -35.46 -6.73 -0.44
N SER A 43 -34.17 -6.44 -0.28
CA SER A 43 -33.19 -6.98 -1.21
C SER A 43 -31.99 -7.60 -0.51
N ASP A 44 -31.77 -8.90 -0.76
CA ASP A 44 -30.59 -9.65 -0.31
C ASP A 44 -29.31 -9.27 -1.10
N GLU A 45 -29.30 -8.14 -1.79
CA GLU A 45 -28.29 -7.73 -2.73
C GLU A 45 -27.58 -6.42 -2.28
N ILE A 46 -26.24 -6.43 -2.35
CA ILE A 46 -25.39 -5.23 -2.23
C ILE A 46 -24.97 -4.81 -3.64
N ARG A 47 -25.31 -3.58 -4.03
CA ARG A 47 -24.87 -3.01 -5.30
C ARG A 47 -23.48 -2.44 -5.16
N THR A 48 -22.71 -2.50 -6.25
CA THR A 48 -21.36 -1.92 -6.31
C THR A 48 -21.25 -1.01 -7.53
N ALA A 49 -20.45 0.05 -7.42
CA ALA A 49 -20.04 0.89 -8.55
C ALA A 49 -18.52 0.90 -8.62
N LEU A 50 -17.96 0.67 -9.81
CA LEU A 50 -16.52 0.66 -10.04
C LEU A 50 -16.05 2.01 -10.58
N ILE A 51 -15.18 2.69 -9.85
CA ILE A 51 -14.55 3.94 -10.24
C ILE A 51 -13.05 3.69 -10.46
N GLY A 52 -12.62 3.72 -11.72
CA GLY A 52 -11.30 3.31 -12.19
C GLY A 52 -11.29 1.87 -12.74
N CYS A 53 -11.44 1.74 -14.06
CA CYS A 53 -11.60 0.47 -14.77
C CYS A 53 -10.27 -0.13 -15.27
N GLY A 54 -9.16 0.13 -14.58
CA GLY A 54 -7.88 -0.51 -14.84
C GLY A 54 -7.83 -1.97 -14.37
N GLY A 55 -6.68 -2.64 -14.55
CA GLY A 55 -6.51 -4.05 -14.20
C GLY A 55 -6.82 -4.34 -12.72
N ARG A 56 -6.37 -3.47 -11.78
CA ARG A 56 -6.69 -3.65 -10.36
C ARG A 56 -8.18 -3.42 -10.07
N GLY A 57 -8.81 -2.43 -10.72
CA GLY A 57 -10.24 -2.17 -10.59
C GLY A 57 -11.09 -3.35 -11.06
N THR A 58 -10.77 -3.88 -12.24
CA THR A 58 -11.39 -5.11 -12.77
C THR A 58 -11.24 -6.27 -11.78
N GLY A 59 -10.03 -6.44 -11.19
CA GLY A 59 -9.77 -7.44 -10.17
C GLY A 59 -10.59 -7.23 -8.91
N ALA A 60 -10.66 -6.01 -8.37
CA ALA A 60 -11.42 -5.70 -7.15
C ALA A 60 -12.92 -5.94 -7.33
N ALA A 61 -13.50 -5.48 -8.45
CA ALA A 61 -14.89 -5.74 -8.77
C ALA A 61 -15.17 -7.24 -8.93
N SER A 62 -14.23 -7.98 -9.56
CA SER A 62 -14.32 -9.44 -9.67
C SER A 62 -14.29 -10.15 -8.31
N ASN A 63 -13.40 -9.73 -7.38
CA ASN A 63 -13.37 -10.28 -6.01
C ASN A 63 -14.68 -9.98 -5.26
N ALA A 64 -15.20 -8.73 -5.36
CA ALA A 64 -16.48 -8.36 -4.78
C ALA A 64 -17.62 -9.27 -5.29
N MET A 65 -17.74 -9.43 -6.60
CA MET A 65 -18.76 -10.29 -7.22
C MET A 65 -18.54 -11.79 -6.94
N GLY A 66 -17.35 -12.20 -6.55
CA GLY A 66 -17.02 -13.58 -6.17
C GLY A 66 -17.55 -14.00 -4.79
N ILE A 67 -17.97 -13.07 -3.94
CA ILE A 67 -18.46 -13.36 -2.58
C ILE A 67 -19.73 -14.18 -2.63
N GLN A 68 -19.73 -15.33 -1.91
CA GLN A 68 -20.85 -16.27 -1.94
C GLN A 68 -21.91 -15.99 -0.87
N LYS A 69 -21.51 -15.40 0.26
CA LYS A 69 -22.39 -15.20 1.42
C LYS A 69 -23.52 -14.21 1.16
N ARG A 70 -23.30 -13.24 0.28
CA ARG A 70 -24.27 -12.22 -0.13
C ARG A 70 -24.10 -11.94 -1.62
N VAL A 71 -25.19 -11.72 -2.33
CA VAL A 71 -25.11 -11.29 -3.72
C VAL A 71 -24.57 -9.86 -3.78
N THR A 72 -23.41 -9.70 -4.42
CA THR A 72 -22.89 -8.38 -4.80
C THR A 72 -23.05 -8.24 -6.31
N ARG A 73 -23.55 -7.10 -6.76
CA ARG A 73 -23.85 -6.84 -8.17
C ARG A 73 -23.24 -5.54 -8.63
N LEU A 74 -22.48 -5.56 -9.71
CA LEU A 74 -21.95 -4.34 -10.33
C LEU A 74 -23.04 -3.67 -11.15
N VAL A 75 -23.38 -2.40 -10.82
CA VAL A 75 -24.47 -1.66 -11.44
C VAL A 75 -24.02 -0.42 -12.21
N ALA A 76 -22.81 0.08 -11.95
CA ALA A 76 -22.27 1.26 -12.64
C ALA A 76 -20.75 1.19 -12.76
N MET A 77 -20.20 1.81 -13.81
CA MET A 77 -18.77 1.89 -14.06
C MET A 77 -18.37 3.31 -14.48
N ALA A 78 -17.21 3.78 -14.01
CA ALA A 78 -16.66 5.10 -14.34
C ALA A 78 -15.15 5.05 -14.57
N ASP A 79 -14.67 5.71 -15.63
CA ASP A 79 -13.26 5.92 -15.93
C ASP A 79 -13.09 7.18 -16.79
N VAL A 80 -11.88 7.74 -16.84
CA VAL A 80 -11.53 8.80 -17.81
C VAL A 80 -11.20 8.23 -19.19
N SER A 81 -11.02 6.92 -19.31
CA SER A 81 -10.66 6.19 -20.52
C SER A 81 -11.76 5.22 -20.94
N GLU A 82 -12.44 5.53 -22.03
CA GLU A 82 -13.46 4.66 -22.63
C GLU A 82 -12.90 3.26 -22.93
N LYS A 83 -11.68 3.19 -23.46
CA LYS A 83 -11.00 1.92 -23.77
C LYS A 83 -10.85 1.03 -22.52
N ARG A 84 -10.45 1.60 -21.37
CA ARG A 84 -10.32 0.86 -20.12
C ARG A 84 -11.67 0.41 -19.58
N LEU A 85 -12.66 1.28 -19.61
CA LEU A 85 -14.01 0.96 -19.17
C LEU A 85 -14.59 -0.19 -20.00
N LYS A 86 -14.51 -0.12 -21.34
CA LYS A 86 -15.00 -1.16 -22.25
C LYS A 86 -14.30 -2.50 -22.00
N GLY A 87 -12.98 -2.54 -21.95
CA GLY A 87 -12.23 -3.79 -21.70
C GLY A 87 -12.54 -4.40 -20.33
N SER A 88 -12.71 -3.58 -19.29
CA SER A 88 -13.12 -4.04 -17.96
C SER A 88 -14.54 -4.62 -17.97
N PHE A 89 -15.48 -3.94 -18.62
CA PHE A 89 -16.85 -4.38 -18.76
C PHE A 89 -16.93 -5.76 -19.45
N GLU A 90 -16.24 -5.93 -20.57
CA GLU A 90 -16.20 -7.19 -21.31
C GLU A 90 -15.63 -8.34 -20.47
N ALA A 91 -14.51 -8.09 -19.77
CA ALA A 91 -13.89 -9.10 -18.91
C ALA A 91 -14.78 -9.51 -17.73
N LEU A 92 -15.43 -8.54 -17.08
CA LEU A 92 -16.31 -8.80 -15.94
C LEU A 92 -17.62 -9.46 -16.38
N SER A 93 -18.22 -9.07 -17.50
CA SER A 93 -19.42 -9.69 -18.06
C SER A 93 -19.19 -11.16 -18.43
N THR A 94 -18.02 -11.47 -18.99
CA THR A 94 -17.63 -12.84 -19.31
C THR A 94 -17.45 -13.69 -18.06
N LYS A 95 -16.82 -13.14 -17.01
CA LYS A 95 -16.47 -13.88 -15.79
C LYS A 95 -17.63 -14.02 -14.80
N HIS A 96 -18.49 -13.00 -14.72
CA HIS A 96 -19.57 -12.91 -13.74
C HIS A 96 -20.91 -12.49 -14.39
N PRO A 97 -21.42 -13.23 -15.41
CA PRO A 97 -22.60 -12.82 -16.18
C PRO A 97 -23.83 -12.57 -15.30
N ASP A 98 -24.04 -13.37 -14.25
CA ASP A 98 -25.17 -13.26 -13.33
C ASP A 98 -25.04 -12.14 -12.29
N ARG A 99 -23.88 -11.48 -12.21
CA ARG A 99 -23.57 -10.42 -11.24
C ARG A 99 -23.38 -9.06 -11.90
N MET A 100 -23.41 -9.00 -13.22
CA MET A 100 -23.34 -7.76 -14.01
C MET A 100 -24.73 -7.21 -14.27
N SER A 101 -24.95 -5.94 -13.94
CA SER A 101 -26.18 -5.18 -14.22
C SER A 101 -25.89 -3.76 -14.66
N VAL A 102 -24.78 -3.58 -15.38
CA VAL A 102 -24.37 -2.27 -15.90
C VAL A 102 -25.00 -2.07 -17.27
N SER A 103 -25.97 -1.18 -17.34
CA SER A 103 -26.59 -0.76 -18.62
C SER A 103 -25.69 0.24 -19.35
N GLU A 104 -25.99 0.57 -20.62
CA GLU A 104 -25.19 1.51 -21.40
C GLU A 104 -25.17 2.92 -20.78
N ASP A 105 -26.30 3.36 -20.22
CA ASP A 105 -26.46 4.63 -19.51
C ASP A 105 -25.83 4.65 -18.10
N ALA A 106 -25.32 3.50 -17.62
CA ALA A 106 -24.56 3.38 -16.37
C ALA A 106 -23.03 3.26 -16.58
N LYS A 107 -22.56 3.59 -17.79
CA LYS A 107 -21.14 3.64 -18.17
C LYS A 107 -20.73 5.10 -18.34
N PHE A 108 -19.98 5.64 -17.39
CA PHE A 108 -19.68 7.06 -17.32
C PHE A 108 -18.23 7.35 -17.65
N ILE A 109 -17.97 8.34 -18.54
CA ILE A 109 -16.63 8.73 -18.97
C ILE A 109 -16.37 10.19 -18.57
N GLY A 110 -15.17 10.44 -18.01
CA GLY A 110 -14.65 11.77 -17.66
C GLY A 110 -14.36 11.96 -16.18
N PHE A 111 -13.94 13.17 -15.82
CA PHE A 111 -13.52 13.50 -14.44
C PHE A 111 -14.68 13.54 -13.44
N ASP A 112 -15.88 13.86 -13.88
CA ASP A 112 -17.11 13.85 -13.05
C ASP A 112 -17.84 12.49 -13.07
N ALA A 113 -17.40 11.55 -13.87
CA ALA A 113 -18.00 10.23 -14.04
C ALA A 113 -18.21 9.47 -12.71
N TYR A 114 -17.29 9.66 -11.74
CA TYR A 114 -17.40 9.06 -10.41
C TYR A 114 -18.67 9.50 -9.66
N LYS A 115 -19.14 10.75 -9.86
CA LYS A 115 -20.36 11.26 -9.22
C LYS A 115 -21.58 10.48 -9.71
N HIS A 116 -21.72 10.33 -11.02
CA HIS A 116 -22.81 9.59 -11.64
C HIS A 116 -22.82 8.10 -11.25
N ALA A 117 -21.62 7.49 -11.20
CA ALA A 117 -21.50 6.11 -10.76
C ALA A 117 -21.89 5.93 -9.28
N ILE A 118 -21.49 6.84 -8.39
CA ILE A 118 -21.88 6.81 -6.97
C ILE A 118 -23.37 7.10 -6.81
N ASP A 119 -23.94 8.03 -7.61
CA ASP A 119 -25.37 8.36 -7.60
C ASP A 119 -26.26 7.20 -8.05
N SER A 120 -25.72 6.19 -8.73
CA SER A 120 -26.42 4.94 -9.07
C SER A 120 -26.56 3.98 -7.87
N LEU A 121 -25.90 4.27 -6.75
CA LEU A 121 -25.92 3.46 -5.53
C LEU A 121 -26.97 3.95 -4.54
N ARG A 122 -27.46 3.02 -3.73
CA ARG A 122 -28.32 3.30 -2.57
C ARG A 122 -27.47 3.43 -1.30
N LYS A 123 -28.02 4.05 -0.29
CA LYS A 123 -27.41 4.00 1.05
C LYS A 123 -27.19 2.56 1.49
N GLY A 124 -25.95 2.24 1.92
CA GLY A 124 -25.55 0.89 2.30
C GLY A 124 -24.86 0.07 1.20
N ASP A 125 -24.98 0.46 -0.06
CA ASP A 125 -24.22 -0.12 -1.18
C ASP A 125 -22.74 0.28 -1.11
N VAL A 126 -21.86 -0.20 -2.01
CA VAL A 126 -20.41 -0.01 -1.93
C VAL A 126 -19.85 0.67 -3.19
N ALA A 127 -19.14 1.77 -3.03
CA ALA A 127 -18.31 2.38 -4.06
C ALA A 127 -16.88 1.81 -4.03
N ILE A 128 -16.36 1.40 -5.20
CA ILE A 128 -15.02 0.79 -5.37
C ILE A 128 -14.08 1.81 -6.01
N PHE A 129 -13.06 2.28 -5.29
CA PHE A 129 -12.11 3.29 -5.79
C PHE A 129 -10.76 2.68 -6.13
N THR A 130 -10.44 2.68 -7.42
CA THR A 130 -9.20 2.12 -7.97
C THR A 130 -8.52 3.05 -8.97
N THR A 131 -8.90 4.33 -8.95
CA THR A 131 -8.25 5.42 -9.68
C THR A 131 -6.83 5.68 -9.15
N PRO A 132 -5.99 6.46 -9.82
CA PRO A 132 -4.72 6.91 -9.23
C PRO A 132 -4.91 7.57 -7.86
N VAL A 133 -3.91 7.44 -7.00
CA VAL A 133 -3.98 7.79 -5.57
C VAL A 133 -4.40 9.24 -5.32
N ALA A 134 -3.94 10.17 -6.15
CA ALA A 134 -4.25 11.59 -6.02
C ALA A 134 -5.75 11.90 -5.97
N PHE A 135 -6.59 11.10 -6.64
CA PHE A 135 -8.04 11.28 -6.69
C PHE A 135 -8.79 10.65 -5.50
N ARG A 136 -8.10 9.93 -4.62
CA ARG A 136 -8.73 9.12 -3.58
C ARG A 136 -9.59 9.93 -2.63
N TRP A 137 -9.06 11.05 -2.13
CA TRP A 137 -9.78 11.91 -1.20
C TRP A 137 -11.01 12.58 -1.84
N VAL A 138 -10.95 12.88 -3.15
CA VAL A 138 -12.05 13.49 -3.92
C VAL A 138 -13.26 12.56 -3.96
N HIS A 139 -13.00 11.31 -4.36
CA HIS A 139 -14.05 10.28 -4.45
C HIS A 139 -14.57 9.89 -3.06
N PHE A 140 -13.68 9.80 -2.07
CA PHE A 140 -14.02 9.48 -0.69
C PHE A 140 -14.97 10.52 -0.09
N LYS A 141 -14.69 11.82 -0.29
CA LYS A 141 -15.56 12.92 0.13
C LYS A 141 -16.98 12.74 -0.42
N TYR A 142 -17.10 12.53 -1.72
CA TYR A 142 -18.40 12.40 -2.36
C TYR A 142 -19.18 11.17 -1.89
N ALA A 143 -18.53 10.02 -1.74
CA ALA A 143 -19.17 8.82 -1.21
C ALA A 143 -19.69 9.00 0.23
N ILE A 144 -18.94 9.71 1.08
CA ILE A 144 -19.37 10.06 2.44
C ILE A 144 -20.63 10.95 2.39
N GLU A 145 -20.67 11.95 1.50
CA GLU A 145 -21.82 12.81 1.29
C GLU A 145 -23.07 11.99 0.94
N LYS A 146 -22.93 11.01 0.04
CA LYS A 146 -24.00 10.11 -0.40
C LYS A 146 -24.36 8.99 0.60
N GLY A 147 -23.52 8.76 1.60
CA GLY A 147 -23.79 7.77 2.65
C GLY A 147 -23.66 6.32 2.17
N VAL A 148 -22.76 6.06 1.21
CA VAL A 148 -22.43 4.71 0.72
C VAL A 148 -21.18 4.17 1.40
N ASN A 149 -21.07 2.86 1.55
CA ASN A 149 -19.84 2.20 2.02
C ASN A 149 -18.76 2.27 0.95
N ILE A 150 -17.52 2.09 1.35
CA ILE A 150 -16.38 2.29 0.45
C ILE A 150 -15.40 1.12 0.53
N PHE A 151 -14.91 0.71 -0.63
CA PHE A 151 -13.65 0.00 -0.77
C PHE A 151 -12.70 0.87 -1.57
N MET A 152 -11.49 1.13 -1.08
CA MET A 152 -10.50 1.89 -1.81
C MET A 152 -9.15 1.18 -1.86
N GLU A 153 -8.54 1.16 -3.04
CA GLU A 153 -7.22 0.58 -3.23
C GLU A 153 -6.10 1.40 -2.57
N LYS A 154 -5.08 0.69 -2.12
CA LYS A 154 -3.84 1.25 -1.58
C LYS A 154 -2.92 1.79 -2.71
N PRO A 155 -2.00 2.71 -2.40
CA PRO A 155 -1.96 3.66 -1.31
C PRO A 155 -3.19 4.58 -1.33
N ILE A 156 -3.50 5.22 -0.21
CA ILE A 156 -4.67 6.11 -0.16
C ILE A 156 -4.32 7.60 -0.13
N CYS A 157 -3.06 7.94 0.10
CA CYS A 157 -2.53 9.31 0.00
C CYS A 157 -1.12 9.34 -0.58
N THR A 158 -0.73 10.46 -1.18
CA THR A 158 0.59 10.68 -1.79
C THR A 158 1.52 11.55 -0.94
N ASP A 159 0.95 12.40 -0.08
CA ASP A 159 1.63 13.46 0.67
C ASP A 159 0.92 13.78 1.99
N GLY A 160 1.52 14.65 2.81
CA GLY A 160 1.00 15.06 4.11
C GLY A 160 -0.35 15.79 4.03
N PRO A 161 -0.53 16.80 3.19
CA PRO A 161 -1.82 17.49 3.01
C PRO A 161 -2.97 16.56 2.66
N THR A 162 -2.75 15.62 1.74
CA THR A 162 -3.75 14.63 1.33
C THR A 162 -4.08 13.67 2.49
N ALA A 163 -3.06 13.25 3.26
CA ALA A 163 -3.25 12.40 4.45
C ALA A 163 -4.12 13.09 5.51
N ARG A 164 -3.84 14.36 5.83
CA ARG A 164 -4.65 15.15 6.80
C ARG A 164 -6.09 15.33 6.31
N ARG A 165 -6.29 15.57 5.02
CA ARG A 165 -7.61 15.70 4.40
C ARG A 165 -8.41 14.41 4.53
N LEU A 166 -7.80 13.26 4.31
CA LEU A 166 -8.43 11.95 4.51
C LEU A 166 -8.73 11.65 5.98
N LEU A 167 -7.86 12.06 6.93
CA LEU A 167 -8.16 11.92 8.37
C LEU A 167 -9.43 12.71 8.74
N ALA A 168 -9.54 13.96 8.30
CA ALA A 168 -10.72 14.77 8.57
C ALA A 168 -12.00 14.16 7.96
N LEU A 169 -11.94 13.70 6.72
CA LEU A 169 -13.05 13.02 6.04
C LEU A 169 -13.42 11.70 6.74
N ASN A 170 -12.43 11.01 7.29
CA ASN A 170 -12.68 9.75 7.99
C ASN A 170 -13.52 9.92 9.26
N GLU A 171 -13.37 11.02 9.97
CA GLU A 171 -14.23 11.32 11.12
C GLU A 171 -15.71 11.47 10.70
N GLU A 172 -15.97 12.05 9.52
CA GLU A 172 -17.34 12.11 8.97
C GLU A 172 -17.85 10.72 8.56
N ALA A 173 -17.00 9.88 7.98
CA ALA A 173 -17.36 8.51 7.64
C ALA A 173 -17.72 7.68 8.88
N LYS A 174 -16.93 7.82 9.97
CA LYS A 174 -17.20 7.17 11.27
C LYS A 174 -18.52 7.63 11.87
N LYS A 175 -18.80 8.95 11.89
CA LYS A 175 -20.07 9.50 12.39
C LYS A 175 -21.29 8.93 11.66
N LYS A 176 -21.15 8.65 10.36
CA LYS A 176 -22.19 8.05 9.51
C LYS A 176 -22.21 6.51 9.58
N ASN A 177 -21.35 5.88 10.39
CA ASN A 177 -21.18 4.42 10.48
C ASN A 177 -20.93 3.76 9.13
N LEU A 178 -20.20 4.45 8.21
CA LEU A 178 -19.84 3.88 6.92
C LEU A 178 -18.75 2.85 7.10
N LYS A 179 -18.89 1.71 6.44
CA LYS A 179 -17.87 0.66 6.41
C LYS A 179 -16.88 0.99 5.30
N VAL A 180 -15.60 1.06 5.67
CA VAL A 180 -14.53 1.47 4.74
C VAL A 180 -13.41 0.45 4.75
N GLY A 181 -13.28 -0.29 3.65
CA GLY A 181 -12.16 -1.20 3.38
C GLY A 181 -11.03 -0.49 2.65
N VAL A 182 -9.79 -0.88 2.94
CA VAL A 182 -8.58 -0.41 2.25
C VAL A 182 -7.79 -1.62 1.75
N GLY A 183 -7.48 -1.67 0.46
CA GLY A 183 -6.86 -2.78 -0.27
C GLY A 183 -5.46 -3.21 0.20
N LEU A 184 -5.25 -3.25 1.52
CA LEU A 184 -4.07 -3.83 2.17
C LEU A 184 -4.31 -5.33 2.43
N MET A 185 -4.59 -6.08 1.39
CA MET A 185 -5.08 -7.45 1.43
C MET A 185 -4.23 -8.40 2.30
N CYS A 186 -2.92 -8.17 2.46
CA CYS A 186 -2.05 -8.97 3.33
C CYS A 186 -2.57 -9.04 4.78
N ARG A 187 -3.23 -7.97 5.26
CA ARG A 187 -3.84 -7.90 6.59
C ARG A 187 -5.00 -8.87 6.78
N HIS A 188 -5.61 -9.33 5.69
CA HIS A 188 -6.71 -10.29 5.69
C HIS A 188 -6.24 -11.74 5.53
N CYS A 189 -4.96 -11.96 5.27
CA CYS A 189 -4.37 -13.29 5.22
C CYS A 189 -4.43 -13.95 6.61
N ARG A 190 -5.21 -15.02 6.75
CA ARG A 190 -5.44 -15.72 8.02
C ARG A 190 -4.15 -16.31 8.61
N VAL A 191 -3.27 -16.78 7.74
CA VAL A 191 -1.95 -17.32 8.15
C VAL A 191 -1.04 -16.21 8.69
N ARG A 192 -1.03 -15.02 8.07
CA ARG A 192 -0.29 -13.87 8.64
C ARG A 192 -0.93 -13.38 9.95
N GLY A 193 -2.25 -13.46 10.08
CA GLY A 193 -2.94 -13.16 11.34
C GLY A 193 -2.54 -14.11 12.47
N GLU A 194 -2.41 -15.41 12.20
CA GLU A 194 -1.89 -16.40 13.15
C GLU A 194 -0.43 -16.10 13.52
N LEU A 195 0.42 -15.78 12.53
CA LEU A 195 1.80 -15.37 12.77
C LEU A 195 1.88 -14.12 13.67
N PHE A 196 1.06 -13.10 13.39
CA PHE A 196 0.98 -11.90 14.23
C PHE A 196 0.68 -12.25 15.69
N ASN A 197 -0.35 -13.06 15.94
CA ASN A 197 -0.70 -13.47 17.30
C ASN A 197 0.47 -14.19 18.00
N ARG A 198 1.15 -15.13 17.33
CA ARG A 198 2.32 -15.83 17.87
C ARG A 198 3.48 -14.88 18.22
N ILE A 199 3.70 -13.87 17.38
CA ILE A 199 4.73 -12.84 17.65
C ILE A 199 4.32 -12.01 18.87
N GLN A 200 3.06 -11.57 18.95
CA GLN A 200 2.57 -10.80 20.11
C GLN A 200 2.56 -11.62 21.40
N ASP A 201 2.33 -12.93 21.33
CA ASP A 201 2.45 -13.87 22.46
C ASP A 201 3.92 -14.15 22.88
N GLY A 202 4.88 -13.54 22.18
CA GLY A 202 6.31 -13.59 22.52
C GLY A 202 7.05 -14.84 22.08
N GLU A 203 6.53 -15.62 21.13
CA GLU A 203 7.15 -16.87 20.63
C GLU A 203 8.60 -16.67 20.17
N ILE A 204 8.88 -15.52 19.52
CA ILE A 204 10.23 -15.16 19.08
C ILE A 204 10.88 -14.05 19.92
N GLY A 205 10.24 -13.65 21.04
CA GLY A 205 10.67 -12.55 21.90
C GLY A 205 10.39 -11.16 21.31
N ASN A 206 11.01 -10.12 21.88
CA ASN A 206 10.86 -8.75 21.41
C ASN A 206 11.48 -8.57 20.02
N LEU A 207 10.76 -7.94 19.11
CA LEU A 207 11.29 -7.65 17.77
C LEU A 207 12.36 -6.56 17.83
N LEU A 208 13.53 -6.86 17.29
CA LEU A 208 14.69 -5.98 17.20
C LEU A 208 14.87 -5.40 15.80
N MET A 209 14.65 -6.25 14.79
CA MET A 209 14.89 -5.90 13.40
C MET A 209 13.89 -6.60 12.48
N MET A 210 13.47 -5.88 11.45
CA MET A 210 12.68 -6.42 10.34
C MET A 210 13.41 -6.16 9.05
N ARG A 211 13.29 -7.06 8.10
CA ARG A 211 13.88 -6.92 6.77
C ARG A 211 12.81 -7.16 5.71
N ALA A 212 12.66 -6.19 4.84
CA ALA A 212 11.69 -6.20 3.76
C ALA A 212 12.40 -6.06 2.41
N TYR A 213 12.01 -6.86 1.43
CA TYR A 213 12.61 -6.90 0.11
C TYR A 213 11.53 -6.77 -0.96
N ARG A 214 11.70 -5.80 -1.85
CA ARG A 214 10.91 -5.65 -3.07
C ARG A 214 11.84 -5.40 -4.25
N MET A 215 12.57 -6.44 -4.64
CA MET A 215 13.53 -6.41 -5.74
C MET A 215 12.97 -7.19 -6.92
N GLN A 216 12.78 -6.51 -8.05
CA GLN A 216 12.12 -7.08 -9.23
C GLN A 216 12.51 -6.32 -10.51
N GLY A 217 12.09 -6.81 -11.65
CA GLY A 217 12.16 -6.08 -12.92
C GLY A 217 11.14 -4.95 -12.98
N PRO A 218 11.04 -4.23 -14.11
CA PRO A 218 10.04 -3.19 -14.33
C PRO A 218 8.62 -3.67 -14.06
N VAL A 219 7.84 -2.84 -13.37
CA VAL A 219 6.46 -3.18 -12.95
C VAL A 219 5.52 -2.03 -13.30
N GLY A 220 4.35 -2.37 -13.80
CA GLY A 220 3.30 -1.43 -14.17
C GLY A 220 3.80 -0.40 -15.18
N SER A 221 3.47 0.87 -14.96
CA SER A 221 3.94 2.00 -15.77
C SER A 221 5.07 2.79 -15.07
N ALA A 222 5.89 2.14 -14.23
CA ALA A 222 7.02 2.79 -13.55
C ALA A 222 8.21 3.10 -14.48
N PHE A 223 8.17 2.58 -15.71
CA PHE A 223 9.12 2.83 -16.79
C PHE A 223 8.34 3.32 -18.01
N THR A 224 8.43 4.58 -18.34
CA THR A 224 7.62 5.21 -19.38
C THR A 224 8.49 5.98 -20.38
N LEU A 225 8.33 5.68 -21.66
CA LEU A 225 8.92 6.42 -22.75
C LEU A 225 8.19 7.77 -22.98
N PRO A 226 8.81 8.74 -23.66
CA PRO A 226 8.17 10.01 -24.00
C PRO A 226 6.81 9.83 -24.67
N ARG A 227 5.91 10.78 -24.44
CA ARG A 227 4.60 10.82 -25.09
C ARG A 227 4.75 11.05 -26.60
N ASP A 228 4.03 10.28 -27.42
CA ASP A 228 3.86 10.57 -28.83
C ASP A 228 2.59 11.43 -29.03
N PRO A 229 2.72 12.73 -29.36
CA PRO A 229 1.58 13.62 -29.56
C PRO A 229 0.64 13.20 -30.70
N LYS A 230 1.09 12.33 -31.60
CA LYS A 230 0.31 11.85 -32.74
C LYS A 230 -0.64 10.70 -32.37
N VAL A 231 -0.30 9.97 -31.32
CA VAL A 231 -1.02 8.74 -30.92
C VAL A 231 -1.66 8.90 -29.56
N ASP A 232 -1.00 9.62 -28.65
CA ASP A 232 -1.44 9.78 -27.28
C ASP A 232 -2.50 10.89 -27.15
N THR A 233 -3.41 10.68 -26.22
CA THR A 233 -4.40 11.67 -25.76
C THR A 233 -3.72 12.90 -25.13
N SER A 234 -4.48 13.78 -24.46
CA SER A 234 -3.91 14.92 -23.75
C SER A 234 -2.82 14.48 -22.76
N GLU A 235 -1.88 15.38 -22.45
CA GLU A 235 -0.79 15.09 -21.51
C GLU A 235 -1.33 14.64 -20.14
N LEU A 236 -2.41 15.25 -19.67
CA LEU A 236 -3.07 14.86 -18.42
C LEU A 236 -3.57 13.41 -18.45
N GLN A 237 -4.31 13.04 -19.49
CA GLN A 237 -4.81 11.66 -19.61
C GLN A 237 -3.67 10.65 -19.78
N TRP A 238 -2.63 11.01 -20.50
CA TRP A 238 -1.44 10.18 -20.66
C TRP A 238 -0.71 9.97 -19.33
N GLN A 239 -0.53 11.01 -18.49
CA GLN A 239 0.04 10.89 -17.15
C GLN A 239 -0.84 10.01 -16.25
N ILE A 240 -2.16 10.18 -16.28
CA ILE A 240 -3.11 9.34 -15.53
C ILE A 240 -2.99 7.87 -15.94
N GLN A 241 -2.87 7.58 -17.23
CA GLN A 241 -2.71 6.20 -17.71
C GLN A 241 -1.37 5.57 -17.27
N ARG A 242 -0.36 6.40 -16.99
CA ARG A 242 1.00 6.01 -16.60
C ARG A 242 1.32 6.45 -15.17
N PHE A 243 0.33 6.40 -14.28
CA PHE A 243 0.37 6.98 -12.95
C PHE A 243 1.54 6.53 -12.07
N HIS A 244 2.10 5.33 -12.25
CA HIS A 244 3.30 4.90 -11.52
C HIS A 244 4.56 5.68 -11.89
N SER A 245 4.56 6.36 -13.02
CA SER A 245 5.69 7.19 -13.47
C SER A 245 5.69 8.58 -12.85
N PHE A 246 4.55 9.04 -12.32
CA PHE A 246 4.37 10.40 -11.84
C PHE A 246 4.08 10.45 -10.35
N LEU A 247 4.94 11.15 -9.61
CA LEU A 247 4.82 11.24 -8.14
C LEU A 247 3.51 11.89 -7.71
N TRP A 248 3.01 12.88 -8.46
CA TRP A 248 1.75 13.52 -8.16
C TRP A 248 0.56 12.54 -8.22
N ALA A 249 0.57 11.60 -9.16
CA ALA A 249 -0.56 10.72 -9.42
C ALA A 249 -0.65 9.56 -8.43
N SER A 250 0.50 9.02 -8.00
CA SER A 250 0.54 7.80 -7.18
C SER A 250 1.58 7.79 -6.06
N GLY A 251 2.47 8.77 -6.01
CA GLY A 251 3.69 8.70 -5.21
C GLY A 251 4.76 7.81 -5.83
N GLY A 252 4.63 7.49 -7.14
CA GLY A 252 5.58 6.68 -7.90
C GLY A 252 5.52 5.18 -7.58
N GLY A 253 6.36 4.43 -8.28
CA GLY A 253 6.46 2.97 -8.11
C GLY A 253 6.86 2.55 -6.70
N PHE A 254 7.68 3.34 -6.00
CA PHE A 254 8.04 3.05 -4.62
C PHE A 254 6.82 2.97 -3.72
N SER A 255 5.96 3.98 -3.73
CA SER A 255 4.78 4.03 -2.87
C SER A 255 3.78 2.94 -3.21
N ASP A 256 3.55 2.69 -4.50
CA ASP A 256 2.55 1.71 -4.90
C ASP A 256 2.95 0.26 -4.61
N PHE A 257 4.23 -0.08 -4.75
CA PHE A 257 4.69 -1.46 -4.64
C PHE A 257 5.26 -1.81 -3.26
N ASN A 258 6.05 -0.93 -2.62
CA ASN A 258 6.73 -1.25 -1.36
C ASN A 258 5.80 -1.15 -0.13
N ILE A 259 4.65 -0.49 -0.25
CA ILE A 259 3.69 -0.33 0.84
C ILE A 259 3.29 -1.67 1.47
N HIS A 260 3.17 -2.74 0.71
CA HIS A 260 2.81 -4.06 1.25
C HIS A 260 3.84 -4.60 2.23
N ASN A 261 5.14 -4.49 1.88
CA ASN A 261 6.23 -4.96 2.73
C ASN A 261 6.38 -4.09 3.99
N ILE A 262 6.23 -2.78 3.84
CA ILE A 262 6.29 -1.83 4.96
C ILE A 262 5.10 -2.06 5.90
N ASP A 263 3.89 -2.17 5.35
CA ASP A 263 2.68 -2.41 6.13
C ASP A 263 2.73 -3.73 6.90
N GLU A 264 3.13 -4.84 6.25
CA GLU A 264 3.21 -6.12 6.95
C GLU A 264 4.30 -6.17 8.02
N ALA A 265 5.45 -5.48 7.81
CA ALA A 265 6.49 -5.35 8.84
C ALA A 265 5.99 -4.54 10.05
N CYS A 266 5.36 -3.38 9.80
CA CYS A 266 4.74 -2.57 10.85
C CYS A 266 3.61 -3.33 11.57
N TRP A 267 2.85 -4.16 10.85
CA TRP A 267 1.86 -5.03 11.44
C TRP A 267 2.49 -6.03 12.41
N MET A 268 3.51 -6.77 11.98
CA MET A 268 4.19 -7.74 12.85
C MET A 268 4.78 -7.06 14.09
N LYS A 269 5.31 -5.83 13.96
CA LYS A 269 5.81 -5.01 15.07
C LYS A 269 4.69 -4.49 15.96
N ASN A 270 3.47 -4.39 15.44
CA ASN A 270 2.32 -3.75 16.08
C ASN A 270 2.59 -2.28 16.46
N ASP A 271 3.39 -1.61 15.66
CA ASP A 271 3.79 -0.21 15.86
C ASP A 271 4.19 0.43 14.52
N TRP A 272 4.39 1.76 14.54
CA TRP A 272 4.80 2.55 13.37
C TRP A 272 6.11 3.26 13.64
N PRO A 273 7.00 3.35 12.64
CA PRO A 273 8.27 4.04 12.81
C PRO A 273 8.06 5.54 12.99
N VAL A 274 8.93 6.16 13.79
CA VAL A 274 8.90 7.60 14.09
C VAL A 274 9.76 8.41 13.12
N GLU A 275 10.75 7.76 12.50
CA GLU A 275 11.62 8.41 11.52
C GLU A 275 12.20 7.41 10.52
N VAL A 276 12.73 7.91 9.43
CA VAL A 276 13.42 7.13 8.39
C VAL A 276 14.56 7.93 7.80
N GLN A 277 15.67 7.26 7.54
CA GLN A 277 16.75 7.70 6.66
C GLN A 277 16.83 6.74 5.46
N ALA A 278 17.25 7.25 4.30
CA ALA A 278 17.31 6.42 3.12
C ALA A 278 18.39 6.88 2.14
N SER A 279 18.88 5.93 1.37
CA SER A 279 19.65 6.18 0.15
C SER A 279 18.91 5.59 -1.05
N GLY A 280 19.17 6.14 -2.22
CA GLY A 280 18.57 5.66 -3.47
C GLY A 280 19.07 6.48 -4.64
N GLY A 281 18.66 6.09 -5.82
CA GLY A 281 19.08 6.83 -7.00
C GLY A 281 18.46 6.33 -8.30
N ARG A 282 18.76 7.08 -9.35
CA ARG A 282 18.47 6.75 -10.74
C ARG A 282 19.79 6.32 -11.37
N SER A 283 19.85 5.07 -11.81
CA SER A 283 20.98 4.56 -12.60
C SER A 283 20.78 4.92 -14.09
N ASP A 284 21.07 4.00 -14.97
CA ASP A 284 20.75 4.19 -16.38
C ASP A 284 19.24 4.07 -16.64
N ARG A 285 18.59 5.21 -16.89
CA ARG A 285 17.18 5.27 -17.29
C ARG A 285 17.00 5.45 -18.80
N GLY A 286 18.08 5.59 -19.55
CA GLY A 286 18.02 5.80 -21.00
C GLY A 286 17.01 6.89 -21.37
N ASP A 287 16.08 6.56 -22.27
CA ASP A 287 15.03 7.48 -22.74
C ASP A 287 13.79 7.54 -21.86
N TYR A 288 13.77 6.80 -20.74
CA TYR A 288 12.62 6.84 -19.80
C TYR A 288 12.51 8.21 -19.11
N ILE A 289 11.26 8.70 -19.05
CA ILE A 289 10.97 10.06 -18.57
C ILE A 289 10.24 10.09 -17.22
N ASP A 290 10.00 8.94 -16.63
CA ASP A 290 9.37 8.84 -15.32
C ASP A 290 10.21 9.47 -14.20
N GLN A 291 9.58 9.74 -13.04
CA GLN A 291 10.21 10.39 -11.89
C GLN A 291 10.83 9.40 -10.87
N ASN A 292 10.73 8.09 -11.09
CA ASN A 292 11.14 7.09 -10.11
C ASN A 292 12.66 6.96 -10.00
N PHE A 293 13.13 6.57 -8.81
CA PHE A 293 14.45 5.97 -8.64
C PHE A 293 14.42 4.48 -9.00
N ASP A 294 15.58 3.90 -9.30
CA ASP A 294 15.72 2.48 -9.63
C ASP A 294 15.93 1.62 -8.41
N HIS A 295 16.50 2.21 -7.36
CA HIS A 295 16.80 1.53 -6.11
C HIS A 295 16.57 2.44 -4.91
N TYR A 296 16.22 1.81 -3.80
CA TYR A 296 15.98 2.42 -2.50
C TYR A 296 16.51 1.50 -1.43
N SER A 297 17.25 2.04 -0.46
CA SER A 297 17.61 1.39 0.79
C SER A 297 17.15 2.29 1.92
N CYS A 298 16.16 1.84 2.69
CA CYS A 298 15.51 2.62 3.73
C CYS A 298 15.71 1.97 5.09
N GLU A 299 16.11 2.76 6.08
CA GLU A 299 16.19 2.37 7.48
C GLU A 299 15.16 3.17 8.28
N TYR A 300 14.09 2.52 8.70
CA TYR A 300 13.05 3.08 9.56
C TYR A 300 13.36 2.77 11.02
N THR A 301 13.16 3.76 11.89
CA THR A 301 13.39 3.64 13.33
C THR A 301 12.06 3.68 14.07
N PHE A 302 11.81 2.70 14.95
CA PHE A 302 10.68 2.68 15.85
C PHE A 302 11.02 3.35 17.18
N LYS A 303 10.00 3.76 17.95
CA LYS A 303 10.17 4.47 19.22
C LYS A 303 11.03 3.70 20.24
N ASP A 304 10.97 2.37 20.23
CA ASP A 304 11.76 1.50 21.11
C ASP A 304 13.17 1.17 20.57
N GLY A 305 13.57 1.78 19.46
CA GLY A 305 14.87 1.55 18.83
C GLY A 305 14.93 0.39 17.86
N ALA A 306 13.87 -0.41 17.72
CA ALA A 306 13.81 -1.45 16.68
C ALA A 306 13.90 -0.83 15.29
N LYS A 307 14.42 -1.61 14.31
CA LYS A 307 14.65 -1.12 12.96
C LYS A 307 13.89 -1.94 11.92
N LEU A 308 13.41 -1.26 10.88
CA LEU A 308 12.96 -1.90 9.63
C LEU A 308 13.89 -1.46 8.50
N PHE A 309 14.55 -2.42 7.87
CA PHE A 309 15.33 -2.23 6.66
C PHE A 309 14.53 -2.68 5.45
N LEU A 310 14.31 -1.77 4.49
CA LEU A 310 13.67 -2.05 3.22
C LEU A 310 14.66 -1.91 2.07
N GLU A 311 14.79 -2.95 1.27
CA GLU A 311 15.52 -2.95 0.01
C GLU A 311 14.55 -3.02 -1.17
N GLY A 312 14.43 -1.91 -1.90
CA GLY A 312 13.62 -1.78 -3.10
C GLY A 312 14.49 -1.63 -4.34
N ARG A 313 14.20 -2.38 -5.40
CA ARG A 313 14.92 -2.25 -6.67
C ARG A 313 14.03 -2.65 -7.84
N THR A 314 14.12 -1.87 -8.91
CA THR A 314 13.51 -2.18 -10.21
C THR A 314 14.57 -2.13 -11.30
N ALA A 315 15.19 -3.28 -11.61
CA ALA A 315 16.25 -3.39 -12.60
C ALA A 315 16.14 -4.71 -13.37
N ILE A 316 16.32 -4.63 -14.71
CA ILE A 316 16.27 -5.79 -15.61
C ILE A 316 17.47 -6.71 -15.34
N GLY A 317 17.26 -8.03 -15.40
CA GLY A 317 18.34 -9.03 -15.32
C GLY A 317 18.93 -9.23 -13.93
N THR A 318 18.39 -8.63 -12.89
CA THR A 318 18.87 -8.75 -11.53
C THR A 318 18.08 -9.78 -10.70
N HIS A 319 18.64 -10.22 -9.59
CA HIS A 319 17.98 -11.16 -8.67
C HIS A 319 16.65 -10.59 -8.15
N ASN A 320 15.59 -11.40 -8.24
CA ASN A 320 14.27 -11.03 -7.74
C ASN A 320 14.07 -11.54 -6.31
N GLN A 321 13.58 -10.67 -5.44
CA GLN A 321 13.18 -11.01 -4.09
C GLN A 321 12.00 -10.18 -3.64
N PHE A 322 10.92 -10.84 -3.21
CA PHE A 322 9.75 -10.20 -2.63
C PHE A 322 9.40 -10.92 -1.33
N ALA A 323 9.98 -10.49 -0.23
CA ALA A 323 9.91 -11.16 1.06
C ALA A 323 9.93 -10.20 2.23
N THR A 324 9.37 -10.62 3.37
CA THR A 324 9.47 -9.92 4.65
C THR A 324 9.84 -10.91 5.75
N GLN A 325 10.82 -10.53 6.57
CA GLN A 325 11.36 -11.32 7.67
C GLN A 325 11.43 -10.45 8.93
N VAL A 326 11.27 -11.08 10.09
CA VAL A 326 11.39 -10.41 11.39
C VAL A 326 12.32 -11.17 12.32
N HIS A 327 13.09 -10.46 13.13
CA HIS A 327 14.12 -10.97 14.03
C HIS A 327 13.82 -10.48 15.45
N GLY A 328 13.60 -11.41 16.34
CA GLY A 328 13.34 -11.15 17.75
C GLY A 328 14.47 -11.65 18.65
N THR A 329 14.37 -11.37 19.95
CA THR A 329 15.38 -11.72 20.96
C THR A 329 15.51 -13.22 21.22
N LYS A 330 14.49 -14.02 20.88
CA LYS A 330 14.46 -15.48 21.11
C LYS A 330 14.43 -16.30 19.81
N GLY A 331 14.16 -15.67 18.69
CA GLY A 331 14.02 -16.35 17.42
C GLY A 331 13.74 -15.40 16.28
N SER A 332 13.25 -15.94 15.18
CA SER A 332 12.95 -15.17 13.98
C SER A 332 11.71 -15.71 13.29
N ALA A 333 11.15 -14.93 12.32
CA ALA A 333 10.06 -15.41 11.51
C ALA A 333 10.15 -14.94 10.06
N ILE A 334 9.63 -15.77 9.16
CA ILE A 334 9.30 -15.38 7.79
C ILE A 334 7.84 -14.96 7.78
N VAL A 335 7.57 -13.74 7.38
CA VAL A 335 6.20 -13.21 7.18
C VAL A 335 5.70 -13.62 5.80
N SER A 336 6.56 -13.41 4.79
CA SER A 336 6.33 -13.82 3.40
C SER A 336 7.63 -14.23 2.73
N THR A 337 7.57 -15.11 1.71
CA THR A 337 8.76 -15.62 1.01
C THR A 337 8.94 -15.07 -0.40
N ALA A 338 7.85 -14.91 -1.16
CA ALA A 338 7.95 -14.61 -2.60
C ALA A 338 6.64 -14.01 -3.14
N GLY A 339 6.15 -12.93 -2.54
CA GLY A 339 4.95 -12.26 -3.03
C GLY A 339 3.85 -12.08 -1.97
N HIS A 340 2.66 -11.74 -2.45
CA HIS A 340 1.54 -11.45 -1.58
C HIS A 340 0.96 -12.71 -0.96
N PHE A 341 0.77 -13.77 -1.77
CA PHE A 341 0.33 -15.05 -1.27
C PHE A 341 0.72 -16.20 -2.25
N PRO A 342 0.84 -17.45 -1.82
CA PRO A 342 0.82 -17.83 -0.41
C PRO A 342 2.02 -17.24 0.37
N SER A 343 1.77 -16.80 1.59
CA SER A 343 2.81 -16.18 2.44
C SER A 343 3.91 -17.15 2.80
N LYS A 344 3.55 -18.42 3.03
CA LYS A 344 4.43 -19.48 3.57
C LYS A 344 5.06 -19.05 4.89
N ALA A 345 4.29 -18.39 5.75
CA ALA A 345 4.74 -17.88 7.03
C ALA A 345 5.26 -18.99 7.96
N MET A 346 6.33 -18.69 8.70
CA MET A 346 7.00 -19.64 9.62
C MET A 346 7.65 -18.90 10.78
N THR A 347 7.75 -19.56 11.94
CA THR A 347 8.58 -19.09 13.06
C THR A 347 9.72 -20.07 13.34
N PHE A 348 10.82 -19.55 13.90
CA PHE A 348 12.05 -20.29 14.17
C PHE A 348 12.58 -19.95 15.57
N ASN A 349 13.12 -20.94 16.28
CA ASN A 349 13.76 -20.78 17.59
C ASN A 349 15.20 -20.22 17.51
N SER A 350 15.60 -19.68 16.36
CA SER A 350 16.96 -19.20 16.08
C SER A 350 16.91 -18.09 15.04
N GLN A 351 17.98 -17.30 14.93
CA GLN A 351 18.18 -16.36 13.81
C GLN A 351 18.49 -17.11 12.50
N LYS A 352 18.92 -18.35 12.57
CA LYS A 352 19.16 -19.21 11.41
C LYS A 352 17.88 -19.87 10.96
N MET A 353 17.25 -19.30 9.93
CA MET A 353 15.96 -19.74 9.35
C MET A 353 16.12 -21.01 8.53
N GLN A 354 16.42 -22.14 9.18
CA GLN A 354 16.58 -23.46 8.55
C GLN A 354 15.54 -24.46 9.08
N ARG A 355 15.34 -25.56 8.34
CA ARG A 355 14.27 -26.53 8.61
C ARG A 355 14.29 -27.11 10.03
N SER A 356 15.48 -27.36 10.60
CA SER A 356 15.65 -27.90 11.95
C SER A 356 15.24 -26.95 13.08
N ASN A 357 15.09 -25.64 12.77
CA ASN A 357 14.80 -24.61 13.76
C ASN A 357 13.34 -24.14 13.69
N ILE A 358 12.52 -24.75 12.84
CA ILE A 358 11.10 -24.34 12.68
C ILE A 358 10.33 -24.72 13.94
N ILE A 359 9.66 -23.74 14.55
CA ILE A 359 8.69 -23.93 15.64
C ILE A 359 7.29 -24.14 15.06
N TRP A 360 6.91 -23.26 14.12
CA TRP A 360 5.60 -23.28 13.51
C TRP A 360 5.69 -22.97 12.02
N ARG A 361 4.72 -23.53 11.28
CA ARG A 361 4.54 -23.28 9.85
C ARG A 361 3.06 -23.07 9.57
N GLY A 362 2.73 -21.99 8.87
CA GLY A 362 1.38 -21.70 8.44
C GLY A 362 0.79 -22.80 7.56
N LYS A 363 -0.48 -23.12 7.84
CA LYS A 363 -1.22 -24.16 7.08
C LYS A 363 -1.34 -23.78 5.61
N GLN A 364 -1.17 -24.76 4.74
CA GLN A 364 -1.32 -24.60 3.28
C GLN A 364 -2.40 -25.60 2.75
N PRO A 365 -3.10 -25.27 1.65
CA PRO A 365 -3.11 -23.97 0.99
C PRO A 365 -3.82 -22.92 1.86
N GLU A 366 -3.37 -21.65 1.76
CA GLU A 366 -4.08 -20.54 2.39
C GLU A 366 -5.12 -19.94 1.45
N PRO A 367 -6.26 -19.42 1.97
CA PRO A 367 -7.25 -18.73 1.17
C PRO A 367 -6.65 -17.46 0.53
N ASN A 368 -7.20 -17.09 -0.62
CA ASN A 368 -6.80 -15.87 -1.31
C ASN A 368 -7.13 -14.61 -0.48
N PRO A 369 -6.16 -13.81 -0.05
CA PRO A 369 -6.40 -12.65 0.79
C PRO A 369 -7.19 -11.53 0.09
N TYR A 370 -7.18 -11.45 -1.23
CA TYR A 370 -8.04 -10.53 -1.99
C TYR A 370 -9.53 -10.88 -1.87
N ASP A 371 -9.87 -12.16 -1.76
CA ASP A 371 -11.25 -12.56 -1.53
C ASP A 371 -11.63 -12.35 -0.06
N LEU A 372 -10.66 -12.56 0.86
CA LEU A 372 -10.89 -12.38 2.29
C LEU A 372 -11.10 -10.92 2.68
N GLU A 373 -10.41 -9.95 2.07
CA GLU A 373 -10.65 -8.53 2.35
C GLU A 373 -12.08 -8.11 2.00
N TRP A 374 -12.60 -8.62 0.89
CA TRP A 374 -14.00 -8.40 0.50
C TRP A 374 -14.97 -9.14 1.41
N GLN A 375 -14.65 -10.37 1.81
CA GLN A 375 -15.48 -11.13 2.75
C GLN A 375 -15.62 -10.39 4.08
N ASP A 376 -14.51 -9.86 4.64
CA ASP A 376 -14.51 -9.14 5.91
C ASP A 376 -15.32 -7.83 5.82
N LEU A 377 -15.20 -7.07 4.72
CA LEU A 377 -15.99 -5.87 4.48
C LEU A 377 -17.49 -6.20 4.34
N ILE A 378 -17.85 -7.17 3.52
CA ILE A 378 -19.26 -7.56 3.30
C ILE A 378 -19.89 -8.13 4.59
N ASP A 379 -19.14 -8.92 5.37
CA ASP A 379 -19.60 -9.43 6.66
C ASP A 379 -19.88 -8.29 7.66
N ALA A 380 -19.03 -7.26 7.68
CA ALA A 380 -19.25 -6.08 8.51
C ALA A 380 -20.48 -5.27 8.07
N ILE A 381 -20.70 -5.14 6.75
CA ILE A 381 -21.90 -4.46 6.20
C ILE A 381 -23.18 -5.23 6.59
N ILE A 382 -23.20 -6.55 6.39
CA ILE A 382 -24.36 -7.39 6.71
C ILE A 382 -24.69 -7.34 8.21
N ALA A 383 -23.66 -7.39 9.05
CA ALA A 383 -23.82 -7.40 10.51
C ALA A 383 -23.96 -5.99 11.12
N ASP A 384 -23.93 -4.95 10.29
CA ASP A 384 -23.86 -3.52 10.68
C ASP A 384 -22.81 -3.23 11.76
N LYS A 385 -21.69 -3.96 11.72
CA LYS A 385 -20.58 -3.76 12.65
C LYS A 385 -19.68 -2.61 12.18
N PRO A 386 -19.14 -1.80 13.11
CA PRO A 386 -18.12 -0.82 12.76
C PRO A 386 -16.95 -1.49 12.03
N TYR A 387 -16.59 -0.95 10.86
CA TYR A 387 -15.48 -1.44 10.04
C TYR A 387 -14.85 -0.25 9.31
N ASN A 388 -13.65 0.13 9.68
CA ASN A 388 -12.98 1.28 9.09
C ASN A 388 -11.47 1.11 9.14
N GLU A 389 -10.84 1.02 7.97
CA GLU A 389 -9.41 0.78 7.81
C GLU A 389 -8.62 2.04 7.38
N VAL A 390 -9.28 3.21 7.31
CA VAL A 390 -8.68 4.44 6.77
C VAL A 390 -7.46 4.88 7.57
N GLU A 391 -7.52 4.90 8.90
CA GLU A 391 -6.36 5.32 9.72
C GLU A 391 -5.14 4.43 9.49
N ARG A 392 -5.35 3.11 9.43
CA ARG A 392 -4.31 2.15 9.08
C ARG A 392 -3.77 2.40 7.68
N GLY A 393 -4.68 2.60 6.71
CA GLY A 393 -4.32 2.91 5.33
C GLY A 393 -3.50 4.20 5.20
N ILE A 394 -3.83 5.24 5.97
CA ILE A 394 -3.06 6.49 6.02
C ILE A 394 -1.68 6.25 6.63
N LYS A 395 -1.60 5.57 7.78
CA LYS A 395 -0.32 5.25 8.42
C LYS A 395 0.60 4.46 7.49
N SER A 396 0.09 3.44 6.81
CA SER A 396 0.85 2.67 5.82
C SER A 396 1.31 3.55 4.65
N SER A 397 0.44 4.40 4.11
CA SER A 397 0.75 5.29 2.98
C SER A 397 1.78 6.35 3.39
N VAL A 398 1.61 7.00 4.54
CA VAL A 398 2.53 8.02 5.06
C VAL A 398 3.90 7.41 5.37
N THR A 399 3.95 6.27 6.09
CA THR A 399 5.22 5.60 6.39
C THR A 399 5.98 5.23 5.12
N THR A 400 5.26 4.76 4.10
CA THR A 400 5.86 4.47 2.79
C THR A 400 6.37 5.74 2.12
N ALA A 401 5.57 6.79 2.10
CA ALA A 401 5.93 8.08 1.49
C ALA A 401 7.13 8.74 2.19
N MET A 402 7.29 8.58 3.51
CA MET A 402 8.47 9.04 4.26
C MET A 402 9.76 8.41 3.72
N GLY A 403 9.78 7.08 3.49
CA GLY A 403 10.96 6.39 2.93
C GLY A 403 11.30 6.88 1.53
N ARG A 404 10.29 7.12 0.70
CA ARG A 404 10.46 7.74 -0.61
C ARG A 404 11.06 9.14 -0.48
N ALA A 405 10.46 10.00 0.36
CA ALA A 405 10.92 11.37 0.57
C ALA A 405 12.34 11.40 1.13
N ALA A 406 12.71 10.53 2.07
CA ALA A 406 14.06 10.43 2.60
C ALA A 406 15.08 10.11 1.50
N ALA A 407 14.79 9.16 0.61
CA ALA A 407 15.66 8.87 -0.53
C ALA A 407 15.73 10.01 -1.54
N HIS A 408 14.60 10.67 -1.82
CA HIS A 408 14.48 11.71 -2.83
C HIS A 408 15.11 13.05 -2.39
N THR A 409 15.13 13.33 -1.09
CA THR A 409 15.69 14.59 -0.53
C THR A 409 17.07 14.41 0.08
N GLY A 410 17.44 13.17 0.45
CA GLY A 410 18.65 12.87 1.21
C GLY A 410 18.57 13.34 2.68
N GLN A 411 17.37 13.55 3.21
CA GLN A 411 17.14 14.02 4.59
C GLN A 411 16.60 12.89 5.46
N VAL A 412 16.82 13.01 6.79
CA VAL A 412 16.03 12.22 7.76
C VAL A 412 14.62 12.78 7.79
N VAL A 413 13.63 11.93 7.61
CA VAL A 413 12.22 12.32 7.59
C VAL A 413 11.52 11.74 8.82
N ARG A 414 10.93 12.62 9.64
CA ARG A 414 10.12 12.23 10.81
C ARG A 414 8.65 12.16 10.43
N TYR A 415 7.92 11.25 11.07
CA TYR A 415 6.50 11.05 10.80
C TYR A 415 5.69 12.34 11.00
N ASP A 416 5.90 13.02 12.14
CA ASP A 416 5.16 14.24 12.47
C ASP A 416 5.50 15.40 11.52
N ASP A 417 6.76 15.53 11.09
CA ASP A 417 7.17 16.54 10.13
C ASP A 417 6.55 16.27 8.75
N TYR A 418 6.55 15.01 8.32
CA TYR A 418 6.01 14.64 7.01
C TYR A 418 4.49 14.85 6.93
N ILE A 419 3.74 14.35 7.92
CA ILE A 419 2.28 14.49 7.93
C ILE A 419 1.84 15.94 8.04
N ASN A 420 2.64 16.81 8.69
CA ASN A 420 2.39 18.24 8.83
C ASN A 420 3.01 19.10 7.72
N SER A 421 3.74 18.51 6.77
CA SER A 421 4.30 19.21 5.62
C SER A 421 3.21 20.00 4.86
N ALA A 422 3.60 21.14 4.31
CA ALA A 422 2.75 21.94 3.44
C ALA A 422 2.84 21.55 1.96
N PHE A 423 3.85 20.75 1.59
CA PHE A 423 4.07 20.34 0.20
C PHE A 423 3.01 19.35 -0.26
N GLU A 424 2.24 19.73 -1.27
CA GLU A 424 1.22 18.92 -1.94
C GLU A 424 1.63 18.71 -3.41
N PHE A 425 1.64 17.47 -3.87
CA PHE A 425 2.04 17.14 -5.24
C PHE A 425 1.08 17.68 -6.31
N ALA A 426 -0.20 17.67 -6.04
CA ALA A 426 -1.25 18.07 -7.00
C ALA A 426 -2.34 18.90 -6.31
N PRO A 427 -2.04 20.14 -5.89
CA PRO A 427 -3.07 21.03 -5.37
C PRO A 427 -4.12 21.28 -6.46
N GLY A 428 -5.41 21.16 -6.11
CA GLY A 428 -6.50 21.36 -7.05
C GLY A 428 -6.81 20.16 -7.97
N VAL A 429 -6.37 18.95 -7.62
CA VAL A 429 -6.70 17.71 -8.35
C VAL A 429 -8.21 17.50 -8.51
N ASP A 430 -9.02 18.01 -7.59
CA ASP A 430 -10.49 18.01 -7.62
C ASP A 430 -11.11 18.94 -8.67
N LYS A 431 -10.30 19.79 -9.31
CA LYS A 431 -10.70 20.74 -10.34
C LYS A 431 -10.22 20.35 -11.74
N LEU A 432 -9.57 19.21 -11.88
CA LEU A 432 -9.09 18.74 -13.18
C LEU A 432 -10.25 18.43 -14.11
N THR A 433 -10.06 18.77 -15.38
CA THR A 433 -11.02 18.55 -16.47
C THR A 433 -10.35 17.85 -17.65
N ASN A 434 -11.14 17.29 -18.57
CA ASN A 434 -10.61 16.55 -19.71
C ASN A 434 -9.62 17.37 -20.57
N ASP A 435 -9.88 18.66 -20.71
CA ASP A 435 -9.11 19.60 -21.54
C ASP A 435 -8.17 20.49 -20.71
N GLY A 436 -8.11 20.25 -19.40
CA GLY A 436 -7.25 21.00 -18.48
C GLY A 436 -5.78 20.61 -18.59
N PRO A 437 -4.87 21.45 -18.07
CA PRO A 437 -3.44 21.12 -18.02
C PRO A 437 -3.17 19.98 -17.04
N ALA A 438 -2.11 19.22 -17.31
CA ALA A 438 -1.59 18.25 -16.35
C ALA A 438 -0.95 18.97 -15.14
N PRO A 439 -0.94 18.36 -13.93
CA PRO A 439 -0.22 18.90 -12.76
C PRO A 439 1.28 19.06 -13.00
N LEU A 440 1.87 18.25 -13.88
CA LEU A 440 3.24 18.37 -14.35
C LEU A 440 3.25 18.64 -15.84
N ILE A 441 4.17 19.52 -16.27
CA ILE A 441 4.38 19.85 -17.68
C ILE A 441 5.80 19.42 -18.04
N ALA A 442 5.95 18.73 -19.17
CA ALA A 442 7.25 18.36 -19.70
C ALA A 442 8.05 19.60 -20.15
N ASP A 443 9.36 19.55 -20.03
CA ASP A 443 10.26 20.55 -20.63
C ASP A 443 10.28 20.46 -22.16
N ALA A 444 11.06 21.33 -22.82
CA ALA A 444 11.20 21.37 -24.28
C ALA A 444 11.73 20.05 -24.87
N ASN A 445 12.37 19.19 -24.07
CA ASN A 445 12.88 17.89 -24.46
C ASN A 445 11.93 16.73 -24.10
N GLY A 446 10.71 17.01 -23.62
CA GLY A 446 9.73 16.02 -23.21
C GLY A 446 10.04 15.34 -21.87
N LYS A 447 10.92 15.94 -21.03
CA LYS A 447 11.33 15.40 -19.73
C LYS A 447 10.61 16.10 -18.59
N TYR A 448 10.43 15.37 -17.49
CA TYR A 448 9.80 15.87 -16.27
C TYR A 448 10.85 16.08 -15.15
N PRO A 449 10.60 16.98 -14.20
CA PRO A 449 11.49 17.18 -13.07
C PRO A 449 11.59 15.90 -12.23
N VAL A 450 12.80 15.54 -11.86
CA VAL A 450 13.10 14.36 -11.04
C VAL A 450 13.67 14.77 -9.69
N PRO A 451 13.60 13.91 -8.65
CA PRO A 451 14.21 14.18 -7.35
C PRO A 451 15.71 14.44 -7.46
N GLN A 452 16.21 15.39 -6.64
CA GLN A 452 17.60 15.82 -6.58
C GLN A 452 18.09 15.79 -5.13
N PRO A 453 18.54 14.63 -4.60
CA PRO A 453 18.94 14.48 -3.21
C PRO A 453 20.05 15.47 -2.81
N GLY A 454 19.90 16.08 -1.63
CA GLY A 454 20.85 17.07 -1.11
C GLY A 454 20.71 18.49 -1.70
N ILE A 455 20.12 18.63 -2.88
CA ILE A 455 19.81 19.90 -3.54
C ILE A 455 18.42 20.38 -3.10
N LEU A 456 17.40 19.57 -3.34
CA LEU A 456 16.03 19.78 -2.85
C LEU A 456 15.88 19.04 -1.52
N LYS A 457 15.61 19.76 -0.42
CA LYS A 457 15.58 19.22 0.95
C LYS A 457 14.19 19.21 1.56
N ASP A 458 13.31 20.11 1.12
CA ASP A 458 11.97 20.36 1.65
C ASP A 458 10.85 19.76 0.77
N ARG A 459 11.20 19.28 -0.43
CA ARG A 459 10.27 18.70 -1.42
C ARG A 459 11.00 17.74 -2.33
N GLU A 460 10.25 16.85 -2.95
CA GLU A 460 10.81 15.76 -3.74
C GLU A 460 11.17 16.18 -5.18
N TYR A 461 10.59 17.25 -5.71
CA TYR A 461 11.00 17.88 -6.97
C TYR A 461 10.58 19.35 -7.03
N ALA A 462 11.18 20.10 -7.95
CA ALA A 462 10.77 21.46 -8.32
C ALA A 462 10.51 21.53 -9.83
N MET A 463 9.65 22.45 -10.28
CA MET A 463 9.37 22.62 -11.72
C MET A 463 10.61 23.06 -12.48
N GLU A 464 11.44 23.91 -11.89
CA GLU A 464 12.72 24.35 -12.47
C GLU A 464 13.87 23.56 -11.85
N PRO A 465 14.81 23.01 -12.66
CA PRO A 465 16.03 22.40 -12.14
C PRO A 465 16.79 23.37 -11.25
N GLN A 466 17.18 22.91 -10.07
CA GLN A 466 18.01 23.71 -9.17
C GLN A 466 19.49 23.53 -9.51
N ALA A 467 20.25 24.61 -9.49
CA ALA A 467 21.69 24.55 -9.67
C ALA A 467 22.32 23.69 -8.56
N ASN A 468 23.23 22.79 -8.95
CA ASN A 468 23.98 22.01 -7.95
C ASN A 468 24.97 22.91 -7.21
N PRO A 469 24.78 23.18 -5.90
CA PRO A 469 25.69 24.02 -5.15
C PRO A 469 27.02 23.33 -4.80
N PHE A 470 27.12 22.02 -5.05
CA PHE A 470 28.31 21.24 -4.74
C PHE A 470 29.23 21.18 -5.98
N PRO A 471 30.53 21.46 -5.84
CA PRO A 471 31.47 21.31 -6.93
C PRO A 471 31.52 19.83 -7.36
N LEU A 472 31.60 19.60 -8.67
CA LEU A 472 31.87 18.24 -9.17
C LEU A 472 33.25 17.82 -8.63
N ILE A 473 33.26 16.77 -7.81
CA ILE A 473 34.51 16.14 -7.42
C ILE A 473 35.01 15.41 -8.68
N PRO A 474 36.19 15.79 -9.22
CA PRO A 474 36.73 15.09 -10.38
C PRO A 474 36.84 13.60 -10.04
N MET A 475 36.31 12.74 -10.89
CA MET A 475 36.54 11.31 -10.75
C MET A 475 38.04 11.06 -10.76
N PRO A 476 38.59 10.29 -9.80
CA PRO A 476 39.95 9.85 -9.90
C PRO A 476 40.14 9.14 -11.26
N PRO A 477 41.27 9.29 -11.92
CA PRO A 477 41.54 8.57 -13.17
C PRO A 477 41.25 7.08 -12.95
N ALA A 478 40.58 6.45 -13.91
CA ALA A 478 40.33 5.02 -13.85
C ALA A 478 41.65 4.30 -13.51
N PRO A 479 41.64 3.33 -12.59
CA PRO A 479 42.83 2.55 -12.34
C PRO A 479 43.34 2.03 -13.66
N THR A 480 44.62 2.29 -13.96
CA THR A 480 45.26 1.64 -15.12
C THR A 480 45.19 0.15 -14.83
N GLU A 481 44.36 -0.58 -15.58
CA GLU A 481 44.29 -2.03 -15.49
C GLU A 481 45.69 -2.56 -15.82
N GLU A 482 46.47 -2.94 -14.80
CA GLU A 482 47.54 -3.87 -15.03
C GLU A 482 46.89 -5.15 -15.58
N PRO A 483 47.34 -5.64 -16.73
CA PRO A 483 46.78 -6.88 -17.28
C PRO A 483 46.92 -7.98 -16.22
N LEU A 484 45.78 -8.51 -15.77
CA LEU A 484 45.72 -9.62 -14.85
C LEU A 484 46.58 -10.74 -15.44
N SER A 485 47.71 -11.05 -14.80
CA SER A 485 48.51 -12.21 -15.18
C SER A 485 47.57 -13.44 -15.19
N PRO A 486 47.55 -14.22 -16.28
CA PRO A 486 46.70 -15.42 -16.32
C PRO A 486 46.94 -16.28 -15.11
N PRO A 487 45.90 -16.84 -14.47
CA PRO A 487 46.08 -17.69 -13.31
C PRO A 487 46.99 -18.86 -13.65
N GLU A 488 48.04 -19.06 -12.84
CA GLU A 488 48.95 -20.23 -12.99
C GLU A 488 48.10 -21.50 -12.98
N ARG A 489 48.21 -22.29 -14.05
CA ARG A 489 47.55 -23.60 -14.10
C ARG A 489 48.15 -24.49 -13.00
N PRO A 490 47.35 -25.13 -12.17
CA PRO A 490 47.84 -26.06 -11.16
C PRO A 490 48.68 -27.14 -11.86
N LYS A 491 49.94 -27.32 -11.44
CA LYS A 491 50.83 -28.38 -11.93
C LYS A 491 50.15 -29.72 -11.68
N ALA A 492 49.94 -30.51 -12.73
CA ALA A 492 49.35 -31.82 -12.66
C ALA A 492 50.23 -32.71 -11.74
N ALA A 493 49.64 -33.23 -10.68
CA ALA A 493 50.32 -34.20 -9.78
C ALA A 493 50.66 -35.44 -10.57
N ALA A 494 51.96 -35.74 -10.66
CA ALA A 494 52.47 -36.94 -11.30
C ALA A 494 51.97 -38.20 -10.56
N LYS A 495 51.12 -38.98 -11.22
CA LYS A 495 50.71 -40.30 -10.73
C LYS A 495 51.91 -41.24 -10.66
N LYS A 496 52.42 -41.57 -9.47
CA LYS A 496 53.32 -42.69 -9.28
C LYS A 496 52.59 -43.99 -9.63
N LYS A 497 53.05 -44.64 -10.70
CA LYS A 497 52.72 -46.06 -10.99
C LYS A 497 53.46 -46.94 -10.02
N GLU A 498 52.74 -47.48 -9.04
CA GLU A 498 53.30 -48.72 -8.33
C GLU A 498 53.10 -49.90 -9.22
N ALA A 499 54.24 -50.47 -9.59
CA ALA A 499 54.32 -51.77 -10.26
C ALA A 499 54.11 -52.88 -9.23
N LYS A 500 53.03 -53.64 -9.33
CA LYS A 500 52.90 -54.95 -8.67
C LYS A 500 53.82 -55.93 -9.37
N LYS A 501 54.83 -56.52 -8.60
CA LYS A 501 55.51 -57.73 -8.92
C LYS A 501 54.87 -58.88 -8.16
N ALA A 502 54.58 -59.94 -8.90
CA ALA A 502 54.35 -61.35 -8.53
C ALA A 502 53.41 -61.71 -7.40
#